data_cecf7f3659892a318691eefae095dbd7
#
_entry.id   cecf7f3659892a318691eefae095dbd7
#
_cell.length_a   1.000
_cell.length_b   1.000
_cell.length_c   1.000
_cell.angle_alpha   90.00
_cell.angle_beta   90.00
_cell.angle_gamma   90.00
#
_symmetry.space_group_name_H-M   'P 1'
#
loop_
_entity.id
_entity.type
_entity.pdbx_description
1 polymer ?
#
loop_
_entity_poly.entity_id
_entity_poly.type
_entity_poly.pdbx_seq_one_letter_code
_entity_poly.pdbx_strand_id
1 'polypeptide(L)'
;MIEIRSCEGFDELEACVQLQLETWGYDPSDVIPRKAFWVAQKIGGQVIGAFSAREQGSGIRGQGSASELVGFAMSLPGIKSNGAAPRPYLHSHMLAVREAWRNRGLGAQLKLHQRREALTRGISLMEWTFDPLEIKNAYLNIKRLGVIVCEYREDFYGRSSSRLQSGLPTDRLLAEWRLDSPRVERILSNGMATGKDAAEERIAVPASISAWKAVEPDRERALEVLMENRERFKRAFAKGLAVIGFTVDGEGNGIYELGAPPRT
;
A
#
# COMPACT_ATOMS: atom_id res chain seq x y z
N MET A 1 19.70 3.91 -13.49
CA MET A 1 19.84 3.13 -12.23
C MET A 1 18.92 3.77 -11.19
N ILE A 2 18.20 2.99 -10.37
CA ILE A 2 17.34 3.50 -9.28
C ILE A 2 18.06 3.27 -7.96
N GLU A 3 18.16 4.32 -7.16
CA GLU A 3 18.61 4.28 -5.77
C GLU A 3 17.40 4.39 -4.84
N ILE A 4 17.35 3.54 -3.80
CA ILE A 4 16.30 3.62 -2.78
C ILE A 4 16.97 3.87 -1.43
N ARG A 5 16.64 5.01 -0.82
CA ARG A 5 17.19 5.48 0.45
C ARG A 5 16.20 6.38 1.19
N SER A 6 16.51 6.72 2.43
CA SER A 6 15.78 7.77 3.15
C SER A 6 15.88 9.11 2.41
N CYS A 7 14.80 9.87 2.40
CA CYS A 7 14.81 11.24 1.89
C CYS A 7 15.60 12.16 2.83
N GLU A 8 16.40 13.04 2.25
CA GLU A 8 17.26 13.99 2.96
C GLU A 8 16.88 15.44 2.64
N GLY A 9 16.92 16.29 3.65
CA GLY A 9 16.64 17.69 3.49
C GLY A 9 15.20 18.04 3.10
N PHE A 10 14.92 19.31 2.98
CA PHE A 10 13.55 19.77 2.70
C PHE A 10 13.19 19.68 1.21
N ASP A 11 14.15 19.69 0.31
CA ASP A 11 13.87 19.67 -1.13
C ASP A 11 13.36 18.28 -1.57
N GLU A 12 13.94 17.19 -1.06
CA GLU A 12 13.45 15.84 -1.32
C GLU A 12 12.07 15.56 -0.67
N LEU A 13 11.83 16.15 0.51
CA LEU A 13 10.51 16.07 1.15
C LEU A 13 9.46 16.90 0.38
N GLU A 14 9.85 18.03 -0.20
CA GLU A 14 8.98 18.79 -1.09
C GLU A 14 8.66 18.01 -2.37
N ALA A 15 9.64 17.30 -2.93
CA ALA A 15 9.41 16.42 -4.06
C ALA A 15 8.39 15.29 -3.73
N CYS A 16 8.36 14.79 -2.48
CA CYS A 16 7.32 13.86 -2.02
C CYS A 16 5.92 14.52 -2.02
N VAL A 17 5.82 15.80 -1.61
CA VAL A 17 4.55 16.55 -1.65
C VAL A 17 4.07 16.71 -3.09
N GLN A 18 4.97 17.06 -4.02
CA GLN A 18 4.61 17.19 -5.44
C GLN A 18 4.15 15.84 -6.03
N LEU A 19 4.87 14.76 -5.74
CA LEU A 19 4.49 13.43 -6.22
C LEU A 19 3.14 12.95 -5.61
N GLN A 20 2.81 13.37 -4.40
CA GLN A 20 1.51 13.15 -3.78
C GLN A 20 0.40 13.81 -4.61
N LEU A 21 0.56 15.08 -4.98
CA LEU A 21 -0.39 15.81 -5.83
C LEU A 21 -0.52 15.17 -7.22
N GLU A 22 0.59 14.81 -7.84
CA GLU A 22 0.61 14.11 -9.14
C GLU A 22 -0.14 12.76 -9.09
N THR A 23 -0.04 12.04 -7.98
CA THR A 23 -0.60 10.68 -7.85
C THR A 23 -2.09 10.69 -7.51
N TRP A 24 -2.49 11.44 -6.49
CA TRP A 24 -3.85 11.41 -5.96
C TRP A 24 -4.70 12.59 -6.41
N GLY A 25 -4.09 13.71 -6.85
CA GLY A 25 -4.82 14.93 -7.23
C GLY A 25 -5.61 15.53 -6.07
N TYR A 26 -5.07 15.48 -4.87
CA TYR A 26 -5.70 15.98 -3.66
C TYR A 26 -5.98 17.47 -3.69
N ASP A 27 -7.11 17.87 -3.13
CA ASP A 27 -7.33 19.25 -2.71
C ASP A 27 -6.35 19.64 -1.60
N PRO A 28 -6.06 20.94 -1.40
CA PRO A 28 -5.10 21.40 -0.40
C PRO A 28 -5.37 20.89 1.03
N SER A 29 -6.63 20.61 1.38
CA SER A 29 -7.02 20.08 2.69
C SER A 29 -6.58 18.64 2.96
N ASP A 30 -6.38 17.83 1.90
CA ASP A 30 -6.01 16.41 1.99
C ASP A 30 -4.50 16.18 1.79
N VAL A 31 -3.76 17.23 1.42
CA VAL A 31 -2.32 17.15 1.18
C VAL A 31 -1.55 17.05 2.49
N ILE A 32 -0.73 16.02 2.62
CA ILE A 32 0.25 15.92 3.71
C ILE A 32 1.37 16.94 3.45
N PRO A 33 1.53 17.96 4.33
CA PRO A 33 2.51 19.00 4.09
C PRO A 33 3.94 18.54 4.40
N ARG A 34 4.93 19.16 3.76
CA ARG A 34 6.36 18.85 3.93
C ARG A 34 6.80 18.73 5.40
N LYS A 35 6.29 19.59 6.28
CA LYS A 35 6.62 19.54 7.71
C LYS A 35 6.18 18.24 8.38
N ALA A 36 5.08 17.64 7.93
CA ALA A 36 4.62 16.35 8.47
C ALA A 36 5.56 15.21 8.07
N PHE A 37 6.09 15.21 6.84
CA PHE A 37 7.14 14.25 6.43
C PHE A 37 8.39 14.39 7.30
N TRP A 38 8.83 15.63 7.55
CA TRP A 38 9.97 15.91 8.42
C TRP A 38 9.74 15.39 9.84
N VAL A 39 8.59 15.71 10.44
CA VAL A 39 8.24 15.24 11.78
C VAL A 39 8.15 13.72 11.83
N ALA A 40 7.55 13.08 10.83
CA ALA A 40 7.48 11.61 10.75
C ALA A 40 8.86 10.95 10.89
N GLN A 41 9.87 11.44 10.17
CA GLN A 41 11.25 10.95 10.31
C GLN A 41 11.82 11.19 11.71
N LYS A 42 11.55 12.33 12.33
CA LYS A 42 12.10 12.69 13.66
C LYS A 42 11.50 11.91 14.81
N ILE A 43 10.26 11.42 14.66
CA ILE A 43 9.58 10.65 15.71
C ILE A 43 9.68 9.13 15.51
N GLY A 44 10.52 8.68 14.57
CA GLY A 44 10.75 7.26 14.32
C GLY A 44 9.90 6.65 13.18
N GLY A 45 9.22 7.47 12.37
CA GLY A 45 8.66 7.07 11.10
C GLY A 45 9.71 6.97 10.01
N GLN A 46 9.27 6.71 8.78
CA GLN A 46 10.13 6.58 7.61
C GLN A 46 9.62 7.51 6.50
N VAL A 47 10.52 8.14 5.77
CA VAL A 47 10.24 8.73 4.46
C VAL A 47 11.35 8.26 3.52
N ILE A 48 11.02 7.29 2.69
CA ILE A 48 11.96 6.59 1.80
C ILE A 48 11.65 7.00 0.38
N GLY A 49 12.65 7.48 -0.34
CA GLY A 49 12.58 7.86 -1.75
C GLY A 49 13.20 6.83 -2.66
N ALA A 50 12.66 6.71 -3.87
CA ALA A 50 13.28 6.06 -5.00
C ALA A 50 13.73 7.16 -5.98
N PHE A 51 15.02 7.20 -6.26
CA PHE A 51 15.65 8.25 -7.04
C PHE A 51 16.23 7.68 -8.33
N SER A 52 15.94 8.33 -9.47
CA SER A 52 16.58 8.00 -10.74
C SER A 52 17.70 8.99 -11.03
N ALA A 53 18.82 8.52 -11.57
CA ALA A 53 19.82 9.41 -12.15
C ALA A 53 19.17 10.19 -13.28
N ARG A 54 19.27 11.52 -13.29
CA ARG A 54 18.89 12.33 -14.44
C ARG A 54 19.84 12.01 -15.58
N GLU A 55 19.33 11.64 -16.74
CA GLU A 55 20.14 11.65 -17.95
C GLU A 55 20.58 13.09 -18.21
N GLN A 56 21.88 13.29 -18.36
CA GLN A 56 22.43 14.60 -18.70
C GLN A 56 21.95 14.98 -20.10
N GLY A 57 20.90 15.80 -20.17
CA GLY A 57 20.63 16.59 -21.37
C GLY A 57 21.82 17.55 -21.59
N SER A 58 22.31 17.65 -22.81
CA SER A 58 23.43 18.48 -23.26
C SER A 58 23.27 19.94 -22.84
N GLY A 59 23.77 20.33 -21.67
CA GLY A 59 23.71 21.71 -21.20
C GLY A 59 24.60 21.92 -19.96
N ILE A 60 25.74 22.55 -20.19
CA ILE A 60 26.67 23.21 -19.24
C ILE A 60 27.07 22.34 -18.02
N ARG A 61 28.30 21.87 -18.06
CA ARG A 61 29.02 21.27 -16.89
C ARG A 61 29.05 22.25 -15.72
N GLY A 62 28.39 21.92 -14.60
CA GLY A 62 28.59 22.75 -13.42
C GLY A 62 27.66 22.57 -12.24
N GLN A 63 26.71 21.62 -12.21
CA GLN A 63 26.00 21.29 -10.97
C GLN A 63 25.81 19.77 -10.90
N GLY A 64 26.10 19.18 -9.72
CA GLY A 64 26.05 17.74 -9.50
C GLY A 64 24.77 17.10 -10.04
N SER A 65 24.88 15.89 -10.53
CA SER A 65 23.77 15.06 -11.05
C SER A 65 22.62 15.03 -10.05
N ALA A 66 21.67 15.96 -10.18
CA ALA A 66 20.50 15.99 -9.31
C ALA A 66 19.65 14.76 -9.63
N SER A 67 19.58 13.82 -8.70
CA SER A 67 18.69 12.64 -8.80
C SER A 67 17.24 13.10 -8.71
N GLU A 68 16.37 12.50 -9.53
CA GLU A 68 14.93 12.81 -9.55
C GLU A 68 14.16 11.80 -8.69
N LEU A 69 13.28 12.29 -7.80
CA LEU A 69 12.37 11.43 -7.03
C LEU A 69 11.29 10.87 -7.98
N VAL A 70 11.25 9.55 -8.11
CA VAL A 70 10.29 8.83 -8.97
C VAL A 70 9.31 7.95 -8.18
N GLY A 71 9.50 7.83 -6.88
CA GLY A 71 8.58 7.16 -5.97
C GLY A 71 8.96 7.43 -4.52
N PHE A 72 8.01 7.31 -3.61
CA PHE A 72 8.27 7.38 -2.17
C PHE A 72 7.33 6.48 -1.38
N ALA A 73 7.74 6.15 -0.16
CA ALA A 73 6.92 5.55 0.87
C ALA A 73 7.10 6.31 2.19
N MET A 74 5.98 6.57 2.89
CA MET A 74 5.98 7.22 4.20
C MET A 74 5.36 6.30 5.23
N SER A 75 5.95 6.21 6.43
CA SER A 75 5.33 5.55 7.58
C SER A 75 5.39 6.43 8.82
N LEU A 76 4.43 6.21 9.70
CA LEU A 76 4.33 6.84 11.03
C LEU A 76 4.52 5.76 12.11
N PRO A 77 5.19 6.06 13.23
CA PRO A 77 5.26 5.13 14.35
C PRO A 77 3.92 5.10 15.09
N GLY A 78 3.56 3.93 15.59
CA GLY A 78 2.39 3.73 16.43
C GLY A 78 2.69 2.73 17.54
N ILE A 79 1.78 2.65 18.50
CA ILE A 79 1.81 1.68 19.59
C ILE A 79 0.53 0.83 19.51
N LYS A 80 0.68 -0.48 19.45
CA LYS A 80 -0.45 -1.44 19.45
C LYS A 80 -0.47 -2.20 20.76
N SER A 81 -1.65 -2.25 21.40
CA SER A 81 -1.88 -2.98 22.63
C SER A 81 -3.12 -3.85 22.46
N ASN A 82 -2.94 -5.17 22.37
CA ASN A 82 -4.01 -6.16 22.21
C ASN A 82 -4.12 -7.02 23.49
N GLY A 83 -4.27 -6.38 24.64
CA GLY A 83 -4.29 -7.07 25.94
C GLY A 83 -2.93 -7.59 26.43
N ALA A 84 -1.87 -7.39 25.66
CA ALA A 84 -0.47 -7.64 26.00
C ALA A 84 0.30 -6.33 26.23
N ALA A 85 1.58 -6.41 26.59
CA ALA A 85 2.45 -5.24 26.68
C ALA A 85 2.44 -4.44 25.37
N PRO A 86 2.38 -3.09 25.42
CA PRO A 86 2.39 -2.24 24.25
C PRO A 86 3.61 -2.53 23.38
N ARG A 87 3.40 -2.67 22.07
CA ARG A 87 4.46 -2.93 21.10
C ARG A 87 4.49 -1.85 20.03
N PRO A 88 5.68 -1.36 19.65
CA PRO A 88 5.80 -0.42 18.55
C PRO A 88 5.48 -1.12 17.22
N TYR A 89 4.86 -0.38 16.32
CA TYR A 89 4.65 -0.76 14.93
C TYR A 89 4.80 0.45 14.01
N LEU A 90 4.88 0.23 12.71
CA LEU A 90 4.84 1.30 11.72
C LEU A 90 3.53 1.25 10.94
N HIS A 91 2.84 2.38 10.88
CA HIS A 91 1.73 2.58 9.95
C HIS A 91 2.28 3.15 8.62
N SER A 92 2.33 2.33 7.57
CA SER A 92 2.78 2.77 6.25
C SER A 92 1.66 3.56 5.57
N HIS A 93 1.70 4.87 5.75
CA HIS A 93 0.60 5.76 5.40
C HIS A 93 0.49 6.03 3.91
N MET A 94 1.62 6.20 3.21
CA MET A 94 1.64 6.53 1.79
C MET A 94 2.65 5.67 1.03
N LEU A 95 2.30 5.33 -0.20
CA LEU A 95 3.18 4.75 -1.21
C LEU A 95 2.78 5.31 -2.57
N ALA A 96 3.65 6.06 -3.21
CA ALA A 96 3.44 6.61 -4.53
C ALA A 96 4.59 6.26 -5.47
N VAL A 97 4.27 6.02 -6.73
CA VAL A 97 5.23 5.84 -7.81
C VAL A 97 4.74 6.66 -9.00
N ARG A 98 5.63 7.50 -9.55
CA ARG A 98 5.36 8.31 -10.74
C ARG A 98 4.89 7.43 -11.89
N GLU A 99 3.92 7.88 -12.66
CA GLU A 99 3.22 7.07 -13.67
C GLU A 99 4.18 6.36 -14.63
N ALA A 100 5.15 7.09 -15.18
CA ALA A 100 6.16 6.55 -16.09
C ALA A 100 7.03 5.42 -15.50
N TRP A 101 7.02 5.27 -14.15
CA TRP A 101 7.82 4.29 -13.42
C TRP A 101 6.97 3.16 -12.80
N ARG A 102 5.65 3.18 -13.00
CA ARG A 102 4.74 2.13 -12.53
C ARG A 102 4.97 0.81 -13.29
N ASN A 103 4.49 -0.28 -12.70
CA ASN A 103 4.57 -1.65 -13.24
C ASN A 103 6.02 -2.18 -13.43
N ARG A 104 7.02 -1.53 -12.83
CA ARG A 104 8.44 -1.94 -12.85
C ARG A 104 8.92 -2.50 -11.50
N GLY A 105 7.99 -2.87 -10.61
CA GLY A 105 8.30 -3.43 -9.29
C GLY A 105 8.75 -2.41 -8.23
N LEU A 106 8.78 -1.12 -8.55
CA LEU A 106 9.32 -0.07 -7.67
C LEU A 106 8.56 0.04 -6.34
N GLY A 107 7.23 -0.12 -6.36
CA GLY A 107 6.43 -0.13 -5.13
C GLY A 107 6.80 -1.26 -4.18
N ALA A 108 7.08 -2.46 -4.72
CA ALA A 108 7.57 -3.58 -3.92
C ALA A 108 8.95 -3.29 -3.33
N GLN A 109 9.86 -2.70 -4.11
CA GLN A 109 11.22 -2.35 -3.65
C GLN A 109 11.17 -1.32 -2.52
N LEU A 110 10.30 -0.30 -2.59
CA LEU A 110 10.08 0.67 -1.52
C LEU A 110 9.57 -0.02 -0.25
N LYS A 111 8.60 -0.92 -0.35
CA LYS A 111 8.09 -1.72 0.77
C LYS A 111 9.18 -2.60 1.38
N LEU A 112 9.98 -3.27 0.57
CA LEU A 112 11.08 -4.10 1.05
C LEU A 112 12.17 -3.26 1.75
N HIS A 113 12.39 -2.03 1.32
CA HIS A 113 13.29 -1.11 2.02
C HIS A 113 12.70 -0.72 3.37
N GLN A 114 11.41 -0.35 3.45
CA GLN A 114 10.72 -0.09 4.72
C GLN A 114 10.86 -1.27 5.69
N ARG A 115 10.66 -2.51 5.20
CA ARG A 115 10.82 -3.73 5.99
C ARG A 115 12.23 -3.87 6.56
N ARG A 116 13.26 -3.77 5.72
CA ARG A 116 14.65 -3.91 6.16
C ARG A 116 14.98 -2.92 7.27
N GLU A 117 14.66 -1.65 7.07
CA GLU A 117 14.90 -0.62 8.09
C GLU A 117 14.11 -0.86 9.38
N ALA A 118 12.83 -1.25 9.29
CA ALA A 118 12.01 -1.56 10.46
C ALA A 118 12.61 -2.71 11.29
N LEU A 119 13.04 -3.78 10.63
CA LEU A 119 13.64 -4.94 11.30
C LEU A 119 14.97 -4.59 12.00
N THR A 120 15.81 -3.71 11.43
CA THR A 120 17.04 -3.26 12.11
C THR A 120 16.77 -2.50 13.40
N ARG A 121 15.56 -1.96 13.56
CA ARG A 121 15.09 -1.26 14.77
C ARG A 121 14.27 -2.16 15.71
N GLY A 122 14.17 -3.45 15.43
CA GLY A 122 13.38 -4.40 16.23
C GLY A 122 11.87 -4.24 16.06
N ILE A 123 11.41 -3.56 15.01
CA ILE A 123 9.98 -3.43 14.70
C ILE A 123 9.58 -4.55 13.75
N SER A 124 8.73 -5.46 14.23
CA SER A 124 8.30 -6.66 13.49
C SER A 124 6.91 -6.54 12.86
N LEU A 125 6.19 -5.44 13.09
CA LEU A 125 4.86 -5.21 12.54
C LEU A 125 4.79 -3.91 11.74
N MET A 126 4.25 -4.02 10.54
CA MET A 126 3.84 -2.87 9.74
C MET A 126 2.39 -3.05 9.30
N GLU A 127 1.61 -1.98 9.38
CA GLU A 127 0.21 -1.97 8.96
C GLU A 127 -0.06 -0.84 7.98
N TRP A 128 -1.07 -1.00 7.15
CA TRP A 128 -1.64 0.07 6.32
C TRP A 128 -3.02 -0.30 5.85
N THR A 129 -3.70 0.65 5.24
CA THR A 129 -5.01 0.42 4.63
C THR A 129 -4.90 0.48 3.11
N PHE A 130 -5.75 -0.29 2.42
CA PHE A 130 -5.88 -0.21 0.97
C PHE A 130 -7.32 -0.43 0.52
N ASP A 131 -7.66 0.14 -0.63
CA ASP A 131 -8.98 0.02 -1.25
C ASP A 131 -9.23 -1.45 -1.66
N PRO A 132 -10.34 -2.08 -1.19
CA PRO A 132 -10.67 -3.46 -1.52
C PRO A 132 -10.92 -3.69 -3.02
N LEU A 133 -11.22 -2.65 -3.78
CA LEU A 133 -11.44 -2.73 -5.23
C LEU A 133 -10.16 -2.58 -6.07
N GLU A 134 -9.01 -2.26 -5.46
CA GLU A 134 -7.75 -2.05 -6.18
C GLU A 134 -6.97 -3.36 -6.35
N ILE A 135 -7.23 -4.07 -7.46
CA ILE A 135 -6.65 -5.40 -7.79
C ILE A 135 -5.12 -5.38 -7.72
N LYS A 136 -4.46 -4.34 -8.26
CA LYS A 136 -2.99 -4.23 -8.26
C LYS A 136 -2.43 -4.08 -6.85
N ASN A 137 -3.12 -3.33 -5.98
CA ASN A 137 -2.71 -3.18 -4.59
C ASN A 137 -2.91 -4.48 -3.81
N ALA A 138 -4.04 -5.15 -3.99
CA ALA A 138 -4.30 -6.45 -3.38
C ALA A 138 -3.24 -7.48 -3.80
N TYR A 139 -2.92 -7.55 -5.09
CA TYR A 139 -1.89 -8.44 -5.61
C TYR A 139 -0.51 -8.15 -4.98
N LEU A 140 -0.10 -6.89 -4.94
CA LEU A 140 1.16 -6.50 -4.30
C LEU A 140 1.16 -6.90 -2.83
N ASN A 141 0.14 -6.49 -2.08
CA ASN A 141 0.09 -6.65 -0.63
C ASN A 141 0.03 -8.12 -0.21
N ILE A 142 -0.90 -8.88 -0.77
CA ILE A 142 -1.19 -10.23 -0.32
C ILE A 142 -0.27 -11.25 -1.02
N LYS A 143 -0.20 -11.18 -2.36
CA LYS A 143 0.54 -12.18 -3.14
C LYS A 143 2.03 -11.98 -3.10
N ARG A 144 2.52 -10.72 -3.17
CA ARG A 144 3.95 -10.41 -3.29
C ARG A 144 4.62 -10.13 -1.94
N LEU A 145 3.92 -9.52 -0.99
CA LEU A 145 4.47 -9.17 0.32
C LEU A 145 4.05 -10.12 1.45
N GLY A 146 3.02 -10.94 1.24
CA GLY A 146 2.57 -11.92 2.24
C GLY A 146 1.73 -11.32 3.36
N VAL A 147 1.13 -10.16 3.14
CA VAL A 147 0.20 -9.50 4.05
C VAL A 147 -1.01 -10.39 4.34
N ILE A 148 -1.53 -10.30 5.55
CA ILE A 148 -2.81 -10.88 5.97
C ILE A 148 -3.79 -9.74 6.23
N VAL A 149 -5.08 -9.99 6.01
CA VAL A 149 -6.13 -9.02 6.31
C VAL A 149 -7.20 -9.70 7.16
N CYS A 150 -7.46 -9.13 8.34
CA CYS A 150 -8.48 -9.63 9.28
C CYS A 150 -9.57 -8.58 9.56
N GLU A 151 -9.47 -7.40 8.98
CA GLU A 151 -10.33 -6.28 9.34
C GLU A 151 -10.75 -5.48 8.11
N TYR A 152 -12.03 -5.11 8.09
CA TYR A 152 -12.67 -4.20 7.13
C TYR A 152 -13.10 -2.92 7.82
N ARG A 153 -12.76 -1.79 7.26
CA ARG A 153 -13.14 -0.46 7.75
C ARG A 153 -14.02 0.23 6.70
N GLU A 154 -15.26 0.53 7.09
CA GLU A 154 -16.20 1.25 6.26
C GLU A 154 -15.88 2.74 6.28
N ASP A 155 -15.90 3.36 5.12
CA ASP A 155 -15.72 4.81 4.92
C ASP A 155 -14.62 5.44 5.82
N PHE A 156 -13.48 4.76 5.90
CA PHE A 156 -12.43 4.98 6.91
C PHE A 156 -11.87 6.41 6.93
N TYR A 157 -11.78 7.04 5.76
CA TYR A 157 -11.27 8.40 5.62
C TYR A 157 -12.37 9.44 5.39
N GLY A 158 -13.66 9.02 5.34
CA GLY A 158 -14.75 9.89 4.97
C GLY A 158 -14.63 10.40 3.54
N ARG A 159 -15.06 11.64 3.29
CA ARG A 159 -14.94 12.25 1.97
C ARG A 159 -13.47 12.44 1.61
N SER A 160 -13.08 11.97 0.44
CA SER A 160 -11.73 12.11 -0.10
C SER A 160 -11.78 12.88 -1.42
N SER A 161 -10.89 13.84 -1.58
CA SER A 161 -10.69 14.56 -2.85
C SER A 161 -9.84 13.75 -3.85
N SER A 162 -9.36 12.58 -3.47
CA SER A 162 -8.54 11.73 -4.34
C SER A 162 -9.29 11.33 -5.61
N ARG A 163 -8.69 11.63 -6.76
CA ARG A 163 -9.21 11.19 -8.07
C ARG A 163 -9.29 9.66 -8.19
N LEU A 164 -8.49 8.91 -7.43
CA LEU A 164 -8.52 7.45 -7.43
C LEU A 164 -9.72 6.89 -6.68
N GLN A 165 -10.33 7.67 -5.78
CA GLN A 165 -11.52 7.27 -5.03
C GLN A 165 -12.80 7.47 -5.85
N SER A 166 -12.80 8.42 -6.79
CA SER A 166 -13.91 8.68 -7.73
C SER A 166 -15.28 8.90 -7.06
N GLY A 167 -15.29 9.48 -5.84
CA GLY A 167 -16.51 9.74 -5.07
C GLY A 167 -17.14 8.53 -4.39
N LEU A 168 -16.58 7.33 -4.52
CA LEU A 168 -17.02 6.14 -3.78
C LEU A 168 -16.65 6.27 -2.30
N PRO A 169 -17.35 5.55 -1.38
CA PRO A 169 -16.96 5.44 0.02
C PRO A 169 -15.50 4.99 0.16
N THR A 170 -14.81 5.53 1.16
CA THR A 170 -13.40 5.21 1.42
C THR A 170 -13.23 3.93 2.24
N ASP A 171 -13.84 2.86 1.80
CA ASP A 171 -13.70 1.55 2.42
C ASP A 171 -12.26 1.05 2.35
N ARG A 172 -11.82 0.40 3.41
CA ARG A 172 -10.43 -0.08 3.50
C ARG A 172 -10.34 -1.48 4.09
N LEU A 173 -9.43 -2.25 3.54
CA LEU A 173 -8.90 -3.46 4.16
C LEU A 173 -7.65 -3.08 4.97
N LEU A 174 -7.58 -3.52 6.24
CA LEU A 174 -6.41 -3.31 7.08
C LEU A 174 -5.39 -4.42 6.83
N ALA A 175 -4.28 -4.06 6.21
CA ALA A 175 -3.16 -4.94 5.93
C ALA A 175 -2.27 -5.10 7.17
N GLU A 176 -2.07 -6.33 7.65
CA GLU A 176 -1.07 -6.67 8.64
C GLU A 176 0.13 -7.35 7.97
N TRP A 177 1.29 -6.73 8.05
CA TRP A 177 2.55 -7.28 7.56
C TRP A 177 3.46 -7.62 8.72
N ARG A 178 3.49 -8.88 9.11
CA ARG A 178 4.39 -9.41 10.15
C ARG A 178 5.73 -9.68 9.50
N LEU A 179 6.64 -8.71 9.64
CA LEU A 179 7.84 -8.55 8.84
C LEU A 179 8.81 -9.72 8.91
N ASP A 180 8.88 -10.39 10.05
CA ASP A 180 9.78 -11.51 10.36
C ASP A 180 9.07 -12.88 10.41
N SER A 181 7.80 -12.93 9.99
CA SER A 181 7.04 -14.18 10.05
C SER A 181 7.53 -15.21 9.01
N PRO A 182 7.45 -16.53 9.31
CA PRO A 182 7.82 -17.58 8.36
C PRO A 182 7.07 -17.51 7.03
N ARG A 183 5.82 -17.01 7.06
CA ARG A 183 5.02 -16.77 5.85
C ARG A 183 5.67 -15.71 4.96
N VAL A 184 5.99 -14.56 5.53
CA VAL A 184 6.60 -13.44 4.78
C VAL A 184 7.97 -13.84 4.24
N GLU A 185 8.81 -14.48 5.06
CA GLU A 185 10.12 -14.97 4.62
C GLU A 185 10.01 -15.94 3.43
N ARG A 186 9.10 -16.90 3.50
CA ARG A 186 8.87 -17.86 2.42
C ARG A 186 8.42 -17.18 1.13
N ILE A 187 7.48 -16.24 1.22
CA ILE A 187 6.97 -15.54 0.04
C ILE A 187 8.04 -14.69 -0.60
N LEU A 188 8.84 -13.99 0.21
CA LEU A 188 9.91 -13.13 -0.31
C LEU A 188 11.07 -13.93 -0.90
N SER A 189 11.39 -15.13 -0.36
CA SER A 189 12.46 -16.01 -0.87
C SER A 189 12.04 -16.75 -2.13
N ASN A 190 10.80 -17.25 -2.21
CA ASN A 190 10.35 -18.11 -3.30
C ASN A 190 9.54 -17.37 -4.37
N GLY A 191 9.34 -16.06 -4.20
CA GLY A 191 8.61 -15.22 -5.15
C GLY A 191 7.09 -15.43 -5.22
N MET A 192 6.54 -16.44 -4.52
CA MET A 192 5.10 -16.72 -4.50
C MET A 192 4.66 -17.43 -3.22
N ALA A 193 3.45 -17.14 -2.74
CA ALA A 193 2.79 -17.94 -1.73
C ALA A 193 2.43 -19.31 -2.33
N THR A 194 3.24 -20.31 -2.06
CA THR A 194 2.99 -21.72 -2.40
C THR A 194 2.46 -22.45 -1.17
N GLY A 195 1.26 -22.16 -0.75
CA GLY A 195 0.49 -22.94 0.20
C GLY A 195 -0.91 -23.06 -0.36
N LYS A 196 -1.36 -24.26 -0.62
CA LYS A 196 -2.80 -24.55 -0.76
C LYS A 196 -3.42 -24.53 0.64
N ASP A 197 -3.35 -23.37 1.30
CA ASP A 197 -4.27 -23.14 2.40
C ASP A 197 -5.65 -23.15 1.77
N ALA A 198 -6.49 -24.09 2.17
CA ALA A 198 -7.80 -24.28 1.56
C ALA A 198 -8.62 -23.01 1.81
N ALA A 199 -8.86 -22.24 0.74
CA ALA A 199 -9.74 -21.11 0.82
C ALA A 199 -11.15 -21.61 1.11
N GLU A 200 -11.75 -21.15 2.19
CA GLU A 200 -13.13 -21.46 2.58
C GLU A 200 -14.12 -20.56 1.86
N GLU A 201 -13.71 -19.32 1.58
CA GLU A 201 -14.51 -18.34 0.85
C GLU A 201 -13.65 -17.57 -0.15
N ARG A 202 -14.27 -17.13 -1.26
CA ARG A 202 -13.64 -16.28 -2.28
C ARG A 202 -14.49 -15.06 -2.54
N ILE A 203 -13.87 -13.89 -2.64
CA ILE A 203 -14.51 -12.62 -2.95
C ILE A 203 -13.87 -12.06 -4.21
N ALA A 204 -14.69 -11.80 -5.23
CA ALA A 204 -14.21 -11.35 -6.53
C ALA A 204 -14.30 -9.83 -6.68
N VAL A 205 -13.34 -9.28 -7.43
CA VAL A 205 -13.35 -7.90 -7.91
C VAL A 205 -13.23 -7.95 -9.44
N PRO A 206 -14.22 -7.45 -10.18
CA PRO A 206 -14.21 -7.49 -11.64
C PRO A 206 -13.00 -6.75 -12.25
N ALA A 207 -12.44 -7.29 -13.32
CA ALA A 207 -11.34 -6.64 -14.06
C ALA A 207 -11.70 -5.22 -14.53
N SER A 208 -12.98 -4.99 -14.85
CA SER A 208 -13.52 -3.70 -15.31
C SER A 208 -13.66 -2.66 -14.21
N ILE A 209 -13.42 -3.00 -12.93
CA ILE A 209 -13.71 -2.13 -11.78
C ILE A 209 -13.07 -0.74 -11.90
N SER A 210 -11.83 -0.67 -12.37
CA SER A 210 -11.12 0.61 -12.52
C SER A 210 -11.75 1.48 -13.61
N ALA A 211 -12.24 0.88 -14.69
CA ALA A 211 -12.95 1.59 -15.74
C ALA A 211 -14.31 2.09 -15.25
N TRP A 212 -15.05 1.25 -14.50
CA TRP A 212 -16.33 1.65 -13.92
C TRP A 212 -16.20 2.79 -12.91
N LYS A 213 -15.16 2.78 -12.07
CA LYS A 213 -14.87 3.89 -11.15
C LYS A 213 -14.64 5.22 -11.88
N ALA A 214 -14.06 5.20 -13.07
CA ALA A 214 -13.60 6.39 -13.78
C ALA A 214 -14.72 7.15 -14.52
N VAL A 215 -15.83 6.48 -14.88
CA VAL A 215 -16.82 7.01 -15.81
C VAL A 215 -18.25 6.86 -15.27
N GLU A 216 -19.03 7.95 -15.29
CA GLU A 216 -20.49 7.90 -15.15
C GLU A 216 -21.12 7.34 -16.45
N PRO A 217 -22.17 6.49 -16.41
CA PRO A 217 -22.93 6.05 -15.24
C PRO A 217 -22.39 4.75 -14.58
N ASP A 218 -21.30 4.16 -15.09
CA ASP A 218 -20.81 2.86 -14.63
C ASP A 218 -20.32 2.86 -13.16
N ARG A 219 -20.11 4.05 -12.57
CA ARG A 219 -19.71 4.20 -11.17
C ARG A 219 -20.73 3.56 -10.20
N GLU A 220 -22.01 3.54 -10.55
CA GLU A 220 -23.02 2.84 -9.76
C GLU A 220 -22.74 1.34 -9.66
N ARG A 221 -22.30 0.69 -10.74
CA ARG A 221 -21.88 -0.71 -10.72
C ARG A 221 -20.67 -0.93 -9.81
N ALA A 222 -19.72 0.00 -9.81
CA ALA A 222 -18.56 -0.10 -8.90
C ALA A 222 -18.99 0.03 -7.43
N LEU A 223 -19.99 0.89 -7.14
CA LEU A 223 -20.59 1.01 -5.82
C LEU A 223 -21.32 -0.26 -5.40
N GLU A 224 -22.09 -0.89 -6.28
CA GLU A 224 -22.77 -2.16 -6.02
C GLU A 224 -21.76 -3.25 -5.62
N VAL A 225 -20.68 -3.41 -6.40
CA VAL A 225 -19.60 -4.37 -6.08
C VAL A 225 -18.96 -4.05 -4.74
N LEU A 226 -18.71 -2.75 -4.44
CA LEU A 226 -18.14 -2.34 -3.16
C LEU A 226 -19.05 -2.76 -2.00
N MET A 227 -20.35 -2.47 -2.09
CA MET A 227 -21.35 -2.76 -1.05
C MET A 227 -21.51 -4.27 -0.84
N GLU A 228 -21.61 -5.05 -1.92
CA GLU A 228 -21.66 -6.51 -1.84
C GLU A 228 -20.41 -7.09 -1.18
N ASN A 229 -19.22 -6.67 -1.64
CA ASN A 229 -17.95 -7.15 -1.10
C ASN A 229 -17.77 -6.73 0.37
N ARG A 230 -18.21 -5.52 0.78
CA ARG A 230 -18.24 -5.07 2.17
C ARG A 230 -18.92 -6.10 3.07
N GLU A 231 -20.15 -6.47 2.71
CA GLU A 231 -20.93 -7.40 3.52
C GLU A 231 -20.31 -8.81 3.54
N ARG A 232 -19.69 -9.23 2.46
CA ARG A 232 -19.00 -10.51 2.39
C ARG A 232 -17.75 -10.53 3.24
N PHE A 233 -16.89 -9.51 3.17
CA PHE A 233 -15.71 -9.40 4.04
C PHE A 233 -16.10 -9.36 5.52
N LYS A 234 -17.08 -8.54 5.90
CA LYS A 234 -17.54 -8.43 7.28
C LYS A 234 -18.03 -9.78 7.83
N ARG A 235 -18.85 -10.51 7.05
CA ARG A 235 -19.33 -11.84 7.43
C ARG A 235 -18.20 -12.86 7.57
N ALA A 236 -17.24 -12.85 6.66
CA ALA A 236 -16.09 -13.75 6.71
C ALA A 236 -15.20 -13.47 7.93
N PHE A 237 -14.88 -12.19 8.18
CA PHE A 237 -14.09 -11.80 9.35
C PHE A 237 -14.81 -12.08 10.68
N ALA A 238 -16.13 -11.93 10.73
CA ALA A 238 -16.93 -12.30 11.91
C ALA A 238 -16.90 -13.82 12.21
N LYS A 239 -16.66 -14.66 11.20
CA LYS A 239 -16.41 -16.11 11.35
C LYS A 239 -14.98 -16.45 11.75
N GLY A 240 -14.10 -15.45 11.92
CA GLY A 240 -12.69 -15.65 12.24
C GLY A 240 -11.81 -15.97 11.02
N LEU A 241 -12.33 -15.85 9.80
CA LEU A 241 -11.52 -16.00 8.58
C LEU A 241 -10.65 -14.75 8.36
N ALA A 242 -9.58 -14.92 7.61
CA ALA A 242 -8.69 -13.86 7.17
C ALA A 242 -8.47 -13.96 5.66
N VAL A 243 -8.14 -12.86 5.01
CA VAL A 243 -7.58 -12.91 3.65
C VAL A 243 -6.18 -13.48 3.74
N ILE A 244 -5.98 -14.66 3.19
CA ILE A 244 -4.73 -15.41 3.20
C ILE A 244 -4.10 -15.57 1.82
N GLY A 245 -4.86 -15.28 0.76
CA GLY A 245 -4.42 -15.40 -0.62
C GLY A 245 -5.07 -14.37 -1.54
N PHE A 246 -4.44 -14.14 -2.68
CA PHE A 246 -4.99 -13.34 -3.77
C PHE A 246 -4.49 -13.86 -5.12
N THR A 247 -5.41 -14.06 -6.04
CA THR A 247 -5.11 -14.49 -7.41
C THR A 247 -5.79 -13.57 -8.43
N VAL A 248 -5.31 -13.61 -9.66
CA VAL A 248 -5.96 -12.97 -10.80
C VAL A 248 -6.30 -14.07 -11.77
N ASP A 249 -7.56 -14.18 -12.16
CA ASP A 249 -8.04 -15.21 -13.08
C ASP A 249 -7.69 -14.89 -14.54
N GLY A 250 -8.08 -15.78 -15.45
CA GLY A 250 -7.84 -15.64 -16.89
C GLY A 250 -8.57 -14.46 -17.55
N GLU A 251 -9.58 -13.91 -16.91
CA GLU A 251 -10.35 -12.74 -17.35
C GLU A 251 -9.83 -11.43 -16.73
N GLY A 252 -8.86 -11.52 -15.81
CA GLY A 252 -8.28 -10.38 -15.12
C GLY A 252 -9.00 -9.96 -13.84
N ASN A 253 -10.00 -10.73 -13.40
CA ASN A 253 -10.67 -10.49 -12.13
C ASN A 253 -9.73 -10.78 -10.96
N GLY A 254 -9.77 -9.92 -9.94
CA GLY A 254 -9.06 -10.14 -8.69
C GLY A 254 -9.88 -11.04 -7.76
N ILE A 255 -9.26 -12.08 -7.20
CA ILE A 255 -9.93 -13.02 -6.31
C ILE A 255 -9.22 -13.02 -4.95
N TYR A 256 -9.88 -12.52 -3.93
CA TYR A 256 -9.47 -12.68 -2.54
C TYR A 256 -9.81 -14.09 -2.07
N GLU A 257 -8.86 -14.76 -1.45
CA GLU A 257 -8.99 -16.08 -0.87
C GLU A 257 -8.98 -15.96 0.66
N LEU A 258 -10.08 -16.35 1.29
CA LEU A 258 -10.27 -16.26 2.73
C LEU A 258 -10.27 -17.66 3.36
N GLY A 259 -9.61 -17.78 4.50
CA GLY A 259 -9.50 -19.04 5.25
C GLY A 259 -8.99 -18.77 6.67
N ALA A 260 -8.69 -19.83 7.41
CA ALA A 260 -8.14 -19.70 8.74
C ALA A 260 -6.84 -18.87 8.73
N PRO A 261 -6.69 -17.86 9.63
CA PRO A 261 -5.47 -17.08 9.70
C PRO A 261 -4.27 -18.00 10.00
N PRO A 262 -3.12 -17.82 9.31
CA PRO A 262 -1.94 -18.62 9.59
C PRO A 262 -1.49 -18.41 11.03
N ARG A 263 -1.08 -19.51 11.67
CA ARG A 263 -0.53 -19.47 13.04
C ARG A 263 0.69 -18.53 13.05
N THR A 264 0.71 -17.66 14.05
CA THR A 264 1.76 -16.66 14.29
C THR A 264 3.01 -17.27 14.84
#